data_8a85badb900691a8669029ff02edb5dc
#
_entry.id   8a85badb900691a8669029ff02edb5dc
#
_cell.length_a   1.000
_cell.length_b   1.000
_cell.length_c   1.000
_cell.angle_alpha   90.00
_cell.angle_beta   90.00
_cell.angle_gamma   90.00
#
_symmetry.space_group_name_H-M   'P 1'
#
loop_
_entity.id
_entity.type
_entity.pdbx_description
1 polymer ?
#
loop_
_entity_poly.entity_id
_entity_poly.type
_entity_poly.pdbx_seq_one_letter_code
_entity_poly.pdbx_strand_id
1 'polypeptide(L)'
;MRHAQRAAALVEFALAWPVALLIVLATVEAAVWAAEAYTVRAASLAGARAGSVAGGGAAVASRVALQALSAGLMGVAPAAWCPGGRSAPPPVWVCAIDLGDAVEVEVGGVAPALVPLAPGMGGLPLHARVVVPKEQFTP
;
A
#
# COMPACT_ATOMS: atom_id res chain seq x y z
N MET A 1 -39.30 40.34 -0.72
CA MET A 1 -37.82 40.25 -0.68
C MET A 1 -37.27 39.08 0.12
N ARG A 2 -37.78 38.76 1.34
CA ARG A 2 -37.26 37.64 2.16
C ARG A 2 -37.39 36.23 1.55
N HIS A 3 -38.37 35.94 0.71
CA HIS A 3 -38.53 34.66 0.06
C HIS A 3 -37.49 34.40 -1.06
N ALA A 4 -37.12 35.44 -1.81
CA ALA A 4 -36.10 35.33 -2.83
C ALA A 4 -34.71 35.07 -2.24
N GLN A 5 -34.37 35.68 -1.13
CA GLN A 5 -33.12 35.43 -0.41
C GLN A 5 -33.02 34.01 0.16
N ARG A 6 -34.13 33.46 0.66
CA ARG A 6 -34.17 32.06 1.13
C ARG A 6 -34.02 31.06 0.00
N ALA A 7 -34.63 31.34 -1.16
CA ALA A 7 -34.48 30.48 -2.33
C ALA A 7 -33.03 30.48 -2.86
N ALA A 8 -32.38 31.63 -2.91
CA ALA A 8 -30.97 31.74 -3.31
C ALA A 8 -30.05 30.96 -2.37
N ALA A 9 -30.22 31.08 -1.05
CA ALA A 9 -29.43 30.34 -0.06
C ALA A 9 -29.61 28.81 -0.16
N LEU A 10 -30.80 28.32 -0.50
CA LEU A 10 -31.05 26.90 -0.71
C LEU A 10 -30.33 26.38 -1.96
N VAL A 11 -30.31 27.16 -3.03
CA VAL A 11 -29.60 26.80 -4.27
C VAL A 11 -28.08 26.78 -4.05
N GLU A 12 -27.54 27.77 -3.34
CA GLU A 12 -26.11 27.81 -2.98
C GLU A 12 -25.73 26.60 -2.13
N PHE A 13 -26.53 26.25 -1.13
CA PHE A 13 -26.31 25.09 -0.29
C PHE A 13 -26.38 23.80 -1.11
N ALA A 14 -27.36 23.65 -1.98
CA ALA A 14 -27.54 22.47 -2.81
C ALA A 14 -26.36 22.26 -3.79
N LEU A 15 -25.71 23.34 -4.23
CA LEU A 15 -24.52 23.27 -5.08
C LEU A 15 -23.22 23.06 -4.27
N ALA A 16 -23.12 23.64 -3.08
CA ALA A 16 -21.91 23.53 -2.24
C ALA A 16 -21.78 22.15 -1.58
N TRP A 17 -22.91 21.54 -1.20
CA TRP A 17 -22.91 20.27 -0.48
C TRP A 17 -22.25 19.11 -1.24
N PRO A 18 -22.54 18.84 -2.52
CA PRO A 18 -21.86 17.77 -3.26
C PRO A 18 -20.35 17.98 -3.37
N VAL A 19 -19.92 19.24 -3.54
CA VAL A 19 -18.47 19.56 -3.60
C VAL A 19 -17.80 19.32 -2.26
N ALA A 20 -18.42 19.74 -1.17
CA ALA A 20 -17.89 19.48 0.18
C ALA A 20 -17.79 17.97 0.46
N LEU A 21 -18.80 17.19 0.07
CA LEU A 21 -18.79 15.73 0.23
C LEU A 21 -17.66 15.08 -0.58
N LEU A 22 -17.46 15.50 -1.82
CA LEU A 22 -16.37 14.99 -2.65
C LEU A 22 -15.00 15.30 -2.05
N ILE A 23 -14.80 16.49 -1.49
CA ILE A 23 -13.54 16.85 -0.81
C ILE A 23 -13.31 15.94 0.41
N VAL A 24 -14.34 15.71 1.21
CA VAL A 24 -14.24 14.81 2.39
C VAL A 24 -13.90 13.40 1.94
N LEU A 25 -14.58 12.85 0.93
CA LEU A 25 -14.30 11.50 0.41
C LEU A 25 -12.88 11.40 -0.15
N ALA A 26 -12.43 12.41 -0.90
CA ALA A 26 -11.07 12.42 -1.44
C ALA A 26 -10.00 12.48 -0.33
N THR A 27 -10.24 13.22 0.75
CA THR A 27 -9.30 13.27 1.89
C THR A 27 -9.24 11.95 2.64
N VAL A 28 -10.37 11.27 2.83
CA VAL A 28 -10.42 9.93 3.44
C VAL A 28 -9.67 8.92 2.56
N GLU A 29 -9.93 8.92 1.25
CA GLU A 29 -9.23 8.05 0.30
C GLU A 29 -7.71 8.25 0.34
N ALA A 30 -7.27 9.51 0.31
CA ALA A 30 -5.84 9.84 0.41
C ALA A 30 -5.21 9.39 1.73
N ALA A 31 -5.94 9.50 2.84
CA ALA A 31 -5.47 9.06 4.16
C ALA A 31 -5.32 7.53 4.23
N VAL A 32 -6.30 6.79 3.70
CA VAL A 32 -6.24 5.32 3.65
C VAL A 32 -5.07 4.86 2.77
N TRP A 33 -4.94 5.41 1.58
CA TRP A 33 -3.81 5.10 0.70
C TRP A 33 -2.45 5.40 1.36
N ALA A 34 -2.32 6.53 2.04
CA ALA A 34 -1.09 6.88 2.75
C ALA A 34 -0.76 5.87 3.87
N ALA A 35 -1.77 5.39 4.60
CA ALA A 35 -1.61 4.35 5.62
C ALA A 35 -1.17 3.02 5.02
N GLU A 36 -1.75 2.60 3.90
CA GLU A 36 -1.36 1.39 3.19
C GLU A 36 0.05 1.49 2.60
N ALA A 37 0.40 2.63 2.01
CA ALA A 37 1.75 2.88 1.50
C ALA A 37 2.80 2.86 2.63
N TYR A 38 2.46 3.39 3.81
CA TYR A 38 3.30 3.28 5.00
C TYR A 38 3.45 1.81 5.45
N THR A 39 2.37 1.04 5.47
CA THR A 39 2.37 -0.38 5.83
C THR A 39 3.27 -1.19 4.89
N VAL A 40 3.18 -0.96 3.59
CA VAL A 40 4.02 -1.60 2.57
C VAL A 40 5.50 -1.31 2.82
N ARG A 41 5.85 -0.06 3.13
CA ARG A 41 7.22 0.34 3.44
C ARG A 41 7.72 -0.27 4.76
N ALA A 42 6.90 -0.29 5.79
CA ALA A 42 7.22 -0.90 7.08
C ALA A 42 7.41 -2.42 6.95
N ALA A 43 6.56 -3.10 6.19
CA ALA A 43 6.64 -4.53 5.94
C ALA A 43 7.89 -4.91 5.14
N SER A 44 8.24 -4.17 4.08
CA SER A 44 9.46 -4.40 3.32
C SER A 44 10.72 -4.25 4.18
N LEU A 45 10.76 -3.23 5.06
CA LEU A 45 11.86 -3.02 5.98
C LEU A 45 11.95 -4.11 7.05
N ALA A 46 10.82 -4.52 7.63
CA ALA A 46 10.77 -5.60 8.63
C ALA A 46 11.23 -6.92 8.02
N GLY A 47 10.77 -7.24 6.81
CA GLY A 47 11.19 -8.42 6.08
C GLY A 47 12.70 -8.41 5.76
N ALA A 48 13.22 -7.31 5.22
CA ALA A 48 14.62 -7.19 4.87
C ALA A 48 15.53 -7.32 6.11
N ARG A 49 15.16 -6.71 7.23
CA ARG A 49 15.88 -6.86 8.52
C ARG A 49 15.84 -8.30 9.04
N ALA A 50 14.69 -8.95 8.98
CA ALA A 50 14.57 -10.34 9.43
C ALA A 50 15.38 -11.30 8.55
N GLY A 51 15.51 -11.00 7.27
CA GLY A 51 16.33 -11.78 6.34
C GLY A 51 17.82 -11.51 6.46
N SER A 52 18.24 -10.34 6.94
CA SER A 52 19.64 -9.94 7.01
C SER A 52 20.41 -10.52 8.21
N VAL A 53 19.70 -11.00 9.23
CA VAL A 53 20.34 -11.61 10.41
C VAL A 53 20.90 -13.01 10.11
N ALA A 54 21.82 -13.49 10.93
CA ALA A 54 22.44 -14.81 10.80
C ALA A 54 21.37 -15.92 10.78
N GLY A 55 21.42 -16.77 9.76
CA GLY A 55 20.41 -17.82 9.54
C GLY A 55 19.10 -17.35 8.89
N GLY A 56 19.01 -16.07 8.55
CA GLY A 56 17.88 -15.49 7.80
C GLY A 56 17.88 -15.89 6.32
N GLY A 57 17.68 -14.93 5.44
CA GLY A 57 17.63 -15.11 3.98
C GLY A 57 16.27 -14.80 3.39
N ALA A 58 16.13 -14.99 2.07
CA ALA A 58 14.94 -14.58 1.33
C ALA A 58 13.63 -15.21 1.84
N ALA A 59 13.67 -16.48 2.24
CA ALA A 59 12.47 -17.18 2.75
C ALA A 59 11.94 -16.59 4.07
N VAL A 60 12.85 -16.24 4.99
CA VAL A 60 12.49 -15.59 6.25
C VAL A 60 11.99 -14.16 5.97
N ALA A 61 12.70 -13.42 5.14
CA ALA A 61 12.33 -12.07 4.72
C ALA A 61 10.91 -12.02 4.13
N SER A 62 10.61 -12.90 3.18
CA SER A 62 9.30 -13.00 2.54
C SER A 62 8.19 -13.30 3.55
N ARG A 63 8.40 -14.27 4.42
CA ARG A 63 7.41 -14.66 5.43
C ARG A 63 7.07 -13.50 6.37
N VAL A 64 8.10 -12.82 6.90
CA VAL A 64 7.93 -11.68 7.83
C VAL A 64 7.23 -10.52 7.14
N ALA A 65 7.63 -10.20 5.89
CA ALA A 65 6.98 -9.16 5.12
C ALA A 65 5.49 -9.48 4.85
N LEU A 66 5.17 -10.72 4.45
CA LEU A 66 3.79 -11.17 4.23
C LEU A 66 2.95 -11.09 5.51
N GLN A 67 3.50 -11.49 6.64
CA GLN A 67 2.81 -11.42 7.94
C GLN A 67 2.53 -9.96 8.34
N ALA A 68 3.49 -9.07 8.16
CA ALA A 68 3.31 -7.64 8.45
C ALA A 68 2.26 -7.00 7.53
N LEU A 69 2.25 -7.35 6.24
CA LEU A 69 1.25 -6.87 5.27
C LEU A 69 -0.16 -7.38 5.58
N SER A 70 -0.30 -8.66 5.92
CA SER A 70 -1.62 -9.24 6.22
C SER A 70 -2.29 -8.61 7.43
N ALA A 71 -1.52 -8.03 8.34
CA ALA A 71 -2.05 -7.30 9.50
C ALA A 71 -2.46 -5.85 9.21
N GLY A 72 -1.94 -5.24 8.12
CA GLY A 72 -2.10 -3.81 7.87
C GLY A 72 -2.83 -3.43 6.58
N LEU A 73 -3.08 -4.37 5.67
CA LEU A 73 -3.83 -4.13 4.44
C LEU A 73 -5.30 -4.48 4.62
N MET A 74 -6.18 -3.60 4.14
CA MET A 74 -7.62 -3.84 4.19
C MET A 74 -8.09 -4.62 2.96
N GLY A 75 -8.66 -5.81 3.20
CA GLY A 75 -9.41 -6.56 2.17
C GLY A 75 -8.57 -7.19 1.06
N VAL A 76 -7.24 -7.19 1.16
CA VAL A 76 -6.34 -7.81 0.17
C VAL A 76 -5.41 -8.80 0.84
N ALA A 77 -5.37 -10.02 0.34
CA ALA A 77 -4.41 -11.03 0.78
C ALA A 77 -3.10 -10.89 -0.03
N PRO A 78 -1.98 -10.53 0.62
CA PRO A 78 -0.70 -10.47 -0.07
C PRO A 78 -0.18 -11.89 -0.34
N ALA A 79 0.55 -12.07 -1.44
CA ALA A 79 1.16 -13.34 -1.79
C ALA A 79 2.64 -13.19 -2.17
N ALA A 80 3.42 -14.26 -1.99
CA ALA A 80 4.79 -14.31 -2.47
C ALA A 80 4.79 -14.44 -4.00
N TRP A 81 5.37 -13.46 -4.68
CA TRP A 81 5.51 -13.45 -6.12
C TRP A 81 6.62 -12.48 -6.52
N CYS A 82 7.41 -12.83 -7.52
CA CYS A 82 8.48 -11.98 -8.02
C CYS A 82 8.23 -11.59 -9.49
N PRO A 83 8.55 -10.34 -9.87
CA PRO A 83 8.50 -9.88 -11.26
C PRO A 83 9.27 -10.79 -12.19
N GLY A 84 8.70 -11.09 -13.36
CA GLY A 84 9.27 -12.06 -14.33
C GLY A 84 8.81 -13.51 -14.13
N GLY A 85 8.00 -13.80 -13.12
CA GLY A 85 7.33 -15.10 -12.96
C GLY A 85 6.35 -15.41 -14.09
N ARG A 86 6.05 -16.69 -14.30
CA ARG A 86 5.11 -17.15 -15.35
C ARG A 86 3.64 -16.96 -14.97
N SER A 87 3.34 -16.75 -13.70
CA SER A 87 1.98 -16.52 -13.20
C SER A 87 1.64 -15.04 -13.23
N ALA A 88 0.36 -14.72 -13.36
CA ALA A 88 -0.13 -13.37 -13.22
C ALA A 88 0.19 -12.82 -11.81
N PRO A 89 0.56 -11.52 -11.70
CA PRO A 89 0.83 -10.92 -10.41
C PRO A 89 -0.44 -10.88 -9.54
N PRO A 90 -0.35 -11.24 -8.25
CA PRO A 90 -1.44 -11.02 -7.31
C PRO A 90 -1.67 -9.53 -7.08
N PRO A 91 -2.84 -9.11 -6.53
CA PRO A 91 -3.13 -7.70 -6.26
C PRO A 91 -2.06 -6.99 -5.43
N VAL A 92 -1.53 -7.68 -4.41
CA VAL A 92 -0.36 -7.25 -3.65
C VAL A 92 0.60 -8.42 -3.52
N TRP A 93 1.87 -8.16 -3.79
CA TRP A 93 2.90 -9.20 -3.81
C TRP A 93 4.15 -8.78 -3.06
N VAL A 94 4.89 -9.80 -2.60
CA VAL A 94 6.20 -9.68 -1.95
C VAL A 94 7.21 -10.51 -2.72
N CYS A 95 8.30 -9.89 -3.13
CA CYS A 95 9.48 -10.56 -3.66
C CYS A 95 10.65 -10.34 -2.73
N ALA A 96 11.26 -11.41 -2.23
CA ALA A 96 12.47 -11.34 -1.44
C ALA A 96 13.61 -12.06 -2.18
N ILE A 97 14.75 -11.42 -2.31
CA ILE A 97 15.93 -11.92 -3.03
C ILE A 97 17.13 -11.86 -2.09
N ASP A 98 17.87 -12.95 -2.06
CA ASP A 98 19.15 -13.03 -1.38
C ASP A 98 20.25 -12.68 -2.38
N LEU A 99 20.93 -11.56 -2.14
CA LEU A 99 22.03 -11.07 -2.98
C LEU A 99 23.40 -11.58 -2.54
N GLY A 100 23.45 -12.45 -1.52
CA GLY A 100 24.69 -12.94 -0.92
C GLY A 100 25.14 -12.09 0.26
N ASP A 101 25.50 -10.85 0.04
CA ASP A 101 25.93 -9.86 1.04
C ASP A 101 24.78 -8.99 1.59
N ALA A 102 23.64 -9.02 0.94
CA ALA A 102 22.44 -8.25 1.32
C ALA A 102 21.16 -9.05 1.07
N VAL A 103 20.08 -8.64 1.70
CA VAL A 103 18.73 -9.12 1.41
C VAL A 103 17.90 -7.97 0.88
N GLU A 104 17.30 -8.18 -0.26
CA GLU A 104 16.36 -7.27 -0.90
C GLU A 104 14.94 -7.75 -0.69
N VAL A 105 14.06 -6.85 -0.30
CA VAL A 105 12.62 -7.09 -0.24
C VAL A 105 11.91 -6.00 -1.03
N GLU A 106 11.19 -6.43 -2.03
CA GLU A 106 10.32 -5.60 -2.84
C GLU A 106 8.87 -5.99 -2.60
N VAL A 107 8.04 -4.99 -2.35
CA VAL A 107 6.59 -5.14 -2.20
C VAL A 107 5.94 -4.26 -3.24
N GLY A 108 5.02 -4.82 -3.99
CA GLY A 108 4.29 -4.09 -5.02
C GLY A 108 2.86 -4.57 -5.16
N GLY A 109 2.08 -3.79 -5.87
CA GLY A 109 0.69 -4.12 -6.15
C GLY A 109 -0.20 -2.89 -6.28
N VAL A 110 -1.49 -3.12 -6.10
CA VAL A 110 -2.53 -2.09 -6.21
C VAL A 110 -3.48 -2.22 -5.02
N ALA A 111 -3.60 -1.15 -4.23
CA ALA A 111 -4.62 -1.07 -3.18
C ALA A 111 -5.99 -0.78 -3.81
N PRO A 112 -7.06 -1.47 -3.42
CA PRO A 112 -8.39 -1.15 -3.91
C PRO A 112 -8.81 0.24 -3.42
N ALA A 113 -9.31 1.07 -4.34
CA ALA A 113 -9.88 2.36 -3.99
C ALA A 113 -11.22 2.15 -3.26
N LEU A 114 -11.44 2.89 -2.16
CA LEU A 114 -12.73 2.89 -1.45
C LEU A 114 -13.82 3.53 -2.31
N VAL A 115 -13.45 4.54 -3.08
CA VAL A 115 -14.35 5.24 -3.99
C VAL A 115 -13.75 5.18 -5.39
N PRO A 116 -14.32 4.42 -6.33
CA PRO A 116 -13.88 4.43 -7.72
C PRO A 116 -14.20 5.78 -8.35
N LEU A 117 -13.20 6.69 -8.36
CA LEU A 117 -13.35 8.06 -8.90
C LEU A 117 -13.48 8.10 -10.42
N ALA A 118 -13.08 7.03 -11.13
CA ALA A 118 -13.25 6.90 -12.57
C ALA A 118 -13.39 5.44 -13.01
N PRO A 119 -14.11 5.17 -14.10
CA PRO A 119 -14.17 3.86 -14.72
C PRO A 119 -12.76 3.39 -15.12
N GLY A 120 -12.34 2.23 -14.62
CA GLY A 120 -11.01 1.67 -14.90
C GLY A 120 -9.90 2.04 -13.88
N MET A 121 -10.13 2.94 -12.96
CA MET A 121 -9.25 3.13 -11.78
C MET A 121 -9.56 2.06 -10.75
N GLY A 122 -8.94 0.87 -10.91
CA GLY A 122 -9.13 -0.27 -10.01
C GLY A 122 -8.46 -0.12 -8.64
N GLY A 123 -7.65 0.92 -8.44
CA GLY A 123 -6.94 1.17 -7.20
C GLY A 123 -5.70 2.05 -7.37
N LEU A 124 -5.03 2.31 -6.26
CA LEU A 124 -3.83 3.14 -6.19
C LEU A 124 -2.58 2.25 -6.14
N PRO A 125 -1.51 2.60 -6.87
CA PRO A 125 -0.30 1.79 -6.90
C PRO A 125 0.40 1.84 -5.55
N LEU A 126 0.87 0.66 -5.10
CA LEU A 126 1.73 0.48 -3.94
C LEU A 126 3.07 -0.07 -4.41
N HIS A 127 4.16 0.54 -3.94
CA HIS A 127 5.49 0.05 -4.23
C HIS A 127 6.48 0.47 -3.13
N ALA A 128 7.27 -0.49 -2.64
CA ALA A 128 8.42 -0.25 -1.78
C ALA A 128 9.50 -1.27 -2.05
N ARG A 129 10.75 -0.82 -2.08
CA ARG A 129 11.93 -1.66 -2.22
C ARG A 129 12.94 -1.29 -1.14
N VAL A 130 13.42 -2.28 -0.42
CA VAL A 130 14.39 -2.12 0.67
C VAL A 130 15.49 -3.16 0.51
N VAL A 131 16.73 -2.71 0.61
CA VAL A 131 17.92 -3.57 0.63
C VAL A 131 18.63 -3.36 1.96
N VAL A 132 18.89 -4.44 2.68
CA VAL A 132 19.61 -4.43 3.95
C VAL A 132 20.82 -5.35 3.85
N PRO A 133 22.03 -4.85 4.15
CA PRO A 133 23.22 -5.67 4.17
C PRO A 133 23.10 -6.74 5.28
N LYS A 134 23.62 -7.92 5.03
CA LYS A 134 23.67 -9.00 6.01
C LYS A 134 24.69 -8.69 7.09
N GLU A 135 24.36 -9.04 8.34
CA GLU A 135 25.31 -8.99 9.43
C GLU A 135 26.42 -10.00 9.16
N GLN A 136 27.62 -9.48 8.89
CA GLN A 136 28.82 -10.30 8.79
C GLN A 136 29.43 -10.39 10.19
N PHE A 137 29.16 -11.50 10.89
CA PHE A 137 29.98 -11.84 12.06
C PHE A 137 31.35 -12.29 11.55
N THR A 138 32.35 -11.40 11.61
CA THR A 138 33.74 -11.80 11.51
C THR A 138 34.10 -12.50 12.83
N PRO A 139 34.49 -13.79 12.81
CA PRO A 139 34.92 -14.48 14.02
C PRO A 139 36.21 -13.90 14.62
#